data_50c34dcef040ffeb2f986e40ac1d0606
#
_entry.id   50c34dcef040ffeb2f986e40ac1d0606
#
_cell.length_a   1.000
_cell.length_b   1.000
_cell.length_c   1.000
_cell.angle_alpha   90.00
_cell.angle_beta   90.00
_cell.angle_gamma   90.00
#
_symmetry.space_group_name_H-M   'P 1'
#
loop_
_entity.id
_entity.type
_entity.pdbx_description
1 polymer ?
#
loop_
_entity_poly.entity_id
_entity_poly.type
_entity_poly.pdbx_seq_one_letter_code
_entity_poly.pdbx_strand_id
1 'polypeptide(L)'
;MLEVSVVKQLGAFRLDATLTAPTPGVIALFGRSGSGKSTLTNVIAGLLAPDGGAVTLDGETLTDVSRGLAVPVEQRRIGYVFQDARLFPHLSVAANLRYGERRRRSAPAVIAFEEVVTLLGLVRLLEQKPWQLSGGERQRVSLGRALLSQPRLLLLDEPLASLDVARREEVLPYLVALRDRLSIPMVYVSHQFDEVLRLATHLVLLEGGRVLAEGTVEELSLYPELQSVIGPDLAGAVIEGLVTRVNPDTGSAELAVGTGTLQVSLRDVRVGARVRLQLLARDVILATQPVQGLSVRNALASTVIAISDDDFGAVLVRVDVGGGIVLARISHDARRALKLRPGDAVWTLVKAVSTRGHTFTLTAGR
;
A
#
# COMPACT_ATOMS: atom_id res chain seq x y z
N MET A 1 -12.27 -8.50 -10.11
CA MET A 1 -10.92 -9.09 -10.08
C MET A 1 -10.10 -8.52 -11.23
N LEU A 2 -8.84 -8.16 -11.00
CA LEU A 2 -7.88 -7.77 -12.03
C LEU A 2 -6.94 -8.95 -12.28
N GLU A 3 -6.95 -9.45 -13.51
CA GLU A 3 -6.10 -10.56 -13.94
C GLU A 3 -5.19 -10.06 -15.06
N VAL A 4 -3.91 -10.24 -14.90
CA VAL A 4 -2.89 -9.81 -15.85
C VAL A 4 -1.91 -10.96 -16.07
N SER A 5 -1.69 -11.34 -17.31
CA SER A 5 -0.63 -12.27 -17.69
C SER A 5 -0.05 -11.76 -19.00
N VAL A 6 1.08 -11.05 -18.94
CA VAL A 6 1.60 -10.30 -20.10
C VAL A 6 3.10 -10.42 -20.21
N VAL A 7 3.56 -10.40 -21.46
CA VAL A 7 4.98 -10.31 -21.83
C VAL A 7 5.20 -9.07 -22.67
N LYS A 8 6.25 -8.29 -22.35
CA LYS A 8 6.66 -7.12 -23.13
C LYS A 8 8.17 -7.00 -23.17
N GLN A 9 8.75 -6.96 -24.36
CA GLN A 9 10.17 -6.68 -24.56
C GLN A 9 10.39 -5.19 -24.81
N LEU A 10 11.32 -4.57 -24.08
CA LEU A 10 11.72 -3.16 -24.23
C LEU A 10 13.24 -3.06 -24.23
N GLY A 11 13.85 -3.19 -25.41
CA GLY A 11 15.30 -3.28 -25.51
C GLY A 11 15.85 -4.47 -24.72
N ALA A 12 16.75 -4.21 -23.77
CA ALA A 12 17.30 -5.25 -22.89
C ALA A 12 16.35 -5.65 -21.74
N PHE A 13 15.32 -4.84 -21.42
CA PHE A 13 14.37 -5.13 -20.36
C PHE A 13 13.21 -5.97 -20.88
N ARG A 14 12.85 -7.01 -20.13
CA ARG A 14 11.69 -7.86 -20.40
C ARG A 14 10.73 -7.84 -19.20
N LEU A 15 9.53 -7.38 -19.43
CA LEU A 15 8.40 -7.60 -18.52
C LEU A 15 7.81 -8.99 -18.82
N ASP A 16 7.65 -9.82 -17.79
CA ASP A 16 7.00 -11.13 -17.85
C ASP A 16 6.25 -11.30 -16.53
N ALA A 17 5.04 -10.73 -16.49
CA ALA A 17 4.29 -10.54 -15.26
C ALA A 17 2.93 -11.24 -15.31
N THR A 18 2.69 -12.10 -14.31
CA THR A 18 1.40 -12.73 -14.06
C THR A 18 0.95 -12.40 -12.65
N LEU A 19 -0.26 -11.86 -12.51
CA LEU A 19 -0.86 -11.54 -11.22
C LEU A 19 -2.38 -11.66 -11.28
N THR A 20 -2.97 -11.92 -10.10
CA THR A 20 -4.42 -11.95 -9.90
C THR A 20 -4.76 -11.25 -8.61
N ALA A 21 -5.46 -10.12 -8.69
CA ALA A 21 -5.72 -9.28 -7.52
C ALA A 21 -7.24 -9.02 -7.34
N PRO A 22 -7.73 -9.03 -6.09
CA PRO A 22 -9.15 -8.79 -5.79
C PRO A 22 -9.57 -7.36 -6.09
N THR A 23 -10.80 -7.19 -6.57
CA THR A 23 -11.50 -5.92 -6.73
C THR A 23 -12.86 -5.97 -6.01
N PRO A 24 -13.35 -4.88 -5.43
CA PRO A 24 -12.67 -3.60 -5.25
C PRO A 24 -11.54 -3.68 -4.22
N GLY A 25 -10.62 -2.71 -4.25
CA GLY A 25 -9.50 -2.61 -3.32
C GLY A 25 -8.35 -1.80 -3.92
N VAL A 26 -7.28 -1.68 -3.16
CA VAL A 26 -6.04 -1.02 -3.59
C VAL A 26 -4.97 -2.08 -3.79
N ILE A 27 -4.60 -2.29 -5.04
CA ILE A 27 -3.53 -3.20 -5.47
C ILE A 27 -2.24 -2.39 -5.54
N ALA A 28 -1.35 -2.54 -4.58
CA ALA A 28 -0.06 -1.86 -4.61
C ALA A 28 0.94 -2.65 -5.47
N LEU A 29 1.51 -1.99 -6.47
CA LEU A 29 2.68 -2.49 -7.19
C LEU A 29 3.94 -1.91 -6.54
N PHE A 30 4.71 -2.76 -5.88
CA PHE A 30 5.88 -2.37 -5.11
C PHE A 30 7.15 -3.03 -5.65
N GLY A 31 8.29 -2.37 -5.52
CA GLY A 31 9.59 -2.86 -5.97
C GLY A 31 10.56 -1.73 -6.28
N ARG A 32 11.82 -2.07 -6.50
CA ARG A 32 12.87 -1.10 -6.80
C ARG A 32 12.61 -0.32 -8.09
N SER A 33 13.24 0.84 -8.27
CA SER A 33 13.22 1.56 -9.55
C SER A 33 13.69 0.65 -10.69
N GLY A 34 13.01 0.72 -11.84
CA GLY A 34 13.30 -0.15 -12.98
C GLY A 34 12.73 -1.57 -12.90
N SER A 35 11.97 -1.94 -11.85
CA SER A 35 11.38 -3.28 -11.75
C SER A 35 10.24 -3.56 -12.73
N GLY A 36 9.74 -2.54 -13.47
CA GLY A 36 8.70 -2.72 -14.49
C GLY A 36 7.31 -2.23 -14.08
N LYS A 37 7.13 -1.60 -12.92
CA LYS A 37 5.82 -1.13 -12.41
C LYS A 37 5.09 -0.22 -13.39
N SER A 38 5.73 0.85 -13.86
CA SER A 38 5.13 1.78 -14.84
C SER A 38 4.90 1.12 -16.20
N THR A 39 5.74 0.16 -16.60
CA THR A 39 5.53 -0.63 -17.81
C THR A 39 4.24 -1.45 -17.68
N LEU A 40 4.07 -2.13 -16.56
CA LEU A 40 2.88 -2.93 -16.28
C LEU A 40 1.60 -2.07 -16.23
N THR A 41 1.63 -0.92 -15.55
CA THR A 41 0.47 0.00 -15.52
C THR A 41 0.14 0.56 -16.90
N ASN A 42 1.15 0.86 -17.74
CA ASN A 42 0.93 1.30 -19.11
C ASN A 42 0.30 0.18 -19.98
N VAL A 43 0.67 -1.08 -19.77
CA VAL A 43 0.02 -2.22 -20.43
C VAL A 43 -1.45 -2.35 -20.01
N ILE A 44 -1.73 -2.28 -18.70
CA ILE A 44 -3.10 -2.32 -18.16
C ILE A 44 -3.94 -1.17 -18.73
N ALA A 45 -3.36 0.03 -18.78
CA ALA A 45 -4.03 1.21 -19.34
C ALA A 45 -4.29 1.11 -20.87
N GLY A 46 -3.54 0.25 -21.58
CA GLY A 46 -3.54 0.17 -23.04
C GLY A 46 -2.68 1.23 -23.71
N LEU A 47 -1.84 1.93 -22.94
CA LEU A 47 -0.86 2.91 -23.45
C LEU A 47 0.35 2.21 -24.08
N LEU A 48 0.58 0.97 -23.72
CA LEU A 48 1.63 0.11 -24.24
C LEU A 48 1.04 -1.25 -24.61
N ALA A 49 1.18 -1.64 -25.88
CA ALA A 49 0.73 -2.96 -26.33
C ALA A 49 1.72 -4.05 -25.83
N PRO A 50 1.24 -5.12 -25.17
CA PRO A 50 2.08 -6.26 -24.83
C PRO A 50 2.44 -7.06 -26.09
N ASP A 51 3.52 -7.85 -26.03
CA ASP A 51 3.92 -8.75 -27.11
C ASP A 51 3.22 -10.12 -26.99
N GLY A 52 2.68 -10.44 -25.82
CA GLY A 52 1.94 -11.66 -25.56
C GLY A 52 1.09 -11.55 -24.29
N GLY A 53 0.10 -12.44 -24.17
CA GLY A 53 -0.72 -12.57 -22.99
C GLY A 53 -2.01 -11.75 -23.03
N ALA A 54 -2.63 -11.55 -21.85
CA ALA A 54 -3.95 -10.94 -21.70
C ALA A 54 -4.06 -10.07 -20.45
N VAL A 55 -5.00 -9.13 -20.48
CA VAL A 55 -5.44 -8.30 -19.36
C VAL A 55 -6.95 -8.38 -19.26
N THR A 56 -7.47 -8.76 -18.09
CA THR A 56 -8.89 -8.88 -17.78
C THR A 56 -9.24 -8.08 -16.54
N LEU A 57 -10.31 -7.32 -16.58
CA LEU A 57 -10.84 -6.56 -15.44
C LEU A 57 -12.31 -6.94 -15.21
N ASP A 58 -12.62 -7.49 -14.05
CA ASP A 58 -13.97 -7.91 -13.64
C ASP A 58 -14.66 -8.81 -14.68
N GLY A 59 -13.89 -9.77 -15.25
CA GLY A 59 -14.35 -10.71 -16.26
C GLY A 59 -14.38 -10.16 -17.70
N GLU A 60 -14.12 -8.87 -17.91
CA GLU A 60 -14.04 -8.28 -19.25
C GLU A 60 -12.58 -8.24 -19.74
N THR A 61 -12.32 -8.85 -20.89
CA THR A 61 -10.99 -8.84 -21.50
C THR A 61 -10.70 -7.48 -22.15
N LEU A 62 -9.65 -6.79 -21.66
CA LEU A 62 -9.19 -5.51 -22.19
C LEU A 62 -8.15 -5.68 -23.29
N THR A 63 -7.34 -6.72 -23.19
CA THR A 63 -6.32 -7.09 -24.18
C THR A 63 -6.19 -8.60 -24.18
N ASP A 64 -6.10 -9.19 -25.36
CA ASP A 64 -5.72 -10.59 -25.57
C ASP A 64 -4.97 -10.68 -26.89
N VAL A 65 -3.65 -10.84 -26.81
CA VAL A 65 -2.77 -10.86 -27.99
C VAL A 65 -3.07 -12.07 -28.89
N SER A 66 -3.38 -13.22 -28.29
CA SER A 66 -3.65 -14.46 -29.04
C SER A 66 -4.91 -14.36 -29.90
N ARG A 67 -5.88 -13.54 -29.46
CA ARG A 67 -7.15 -13.29 -30.15
C ARG A 67 -7.13 -12.01 -30.97
N GLY A 68 -6.03 -11.25 -30.99
CA GLY A 68 -5.95 -9.95 -31.64
C GLY A 68 -6.89 -8.90 -31.02
N LEU A 69 -7.29 -9.07 -29.76
CA LEU A 69 -8.22 -8.17 -29.07
C LEU A 69 -7.45 -7.10 -28.30
N ALA A 70 -7.76 -5.84 -28.59
CA ALA A 70 -7.23 -4.69 -27.83
C ALA A 70 -8.32 -3.61 -27.73
N VAL A 71 -8.94 -3.47 -26.56
CA VAL A 71 -9.90 -2.39 -26.30
C VAL A 71 -9.17 -1.05 -26.35
N PRO A 72 -9.64 -0.06 -27.17
CA PRO A 72 -9.04 1.26 -27.23
C PRO A 72 -9.00 1.94 -25.86
N VAL A 73 -7.95 2.75 -25.60
CA VAL A 73 -7.69 3.38 -24.30
C VAL A 73 -8.91 4.14 -23.78
N GLU A 74 -9.56 4.93 -24.64
CA GLU A 74 -10.73 5.73 -24.30
C GLU A 74 -11.98 4.92 -23.97
N GLN A 75 -12.00 3.63 -24.34
CA GLN A 75 -13.12 2.71 -24.06
C GLN A 75 -12.87 1.86 -22.81
N ARG A 76 -11.64 1.76 -22.32
CA ARG A 76 -11.28 1.00 -21.10
C ARG A 76 -11.89 1.60 -19.84
N ARG A 77 -12.26 2.87 -19.85
CA ARG A 77 -12.77 3.62 -18.70
C ARG A 77 -11.79 3.55 -17.50
N ILE A 78 -10.51 3.73 -17.78
CA ILE A 78 -9.44 3.76 -16.77
C ILE A 78 -9.05 5.22 -16.52
N GLY A 79 -9.11 5.63 -15.25
CA GLY A 79 -8.55 6.91 -14.82
C GLY A 79 -7.05 6.74 -14.55
N TYR A 80 -6.20 7.53 -15.22
CA TYR A 80 -4.75 7.47 -15.03
C TYR A 80 -4.23 8.75 -14.39
N VAL A 81 -3.58 8.63 -13.26
CA VAL A 81 -2.86 9.71 -12.57
C VAL A 81 -1.37 9.41 -12.69
N PHE A 82 -0.67 10.26 -13.46
CA PHE A 82 0.76 10.15 -13.69
C PHE A 82 1.55 10.74 -12.52
N GLN A 83 2.82 10.38 -12.43
CA GLN A 83 3.77 10.96 -11.47
C GLN A 83 3.80 12.49 -11.57
N ASP A 84 3.87 13.04 -12.80
CA ASP A 84 3.59 14.44 -13.06
C ASP A 84 2.08 14.66 -13.24
N ALA A 85 1.51 15.64 -12.58
CA ALA A 85 0.05 15.87 -12.59
C ALA A 85 -0.54 16.12 -13.98
N ARG A 86 0.27 16.52 -14.96
CA ARG A 86 -0.10 16.74 -16.38
C ARG A 86 -1.41 17.52 -16.54
N LEU A 87 -1.56 18.60 -15.78
CA LEU A 87 -2.72 19.47 -15.89
C LEU A 87 -2.64 20.31 -17.18
N PHE A 88 -3.79 20.67 -17.73
CA PHE A 88 -3.88 21.61 -18.85
C PHE A 88 -3.53 23.00 -18.36
N PRO A 89 -2.39 23.60 -18.76
CA PRO A 89 -1.90 24.83 -18.16
C PRO A 89 -2.77 26.05 -18.48
N HIS A 90 -3.47 26.03 -19.61
CA HIS A 90 -4.37 27.10 -20.06
C HIS A 90 -5.76 27.06 -19.40
N LEU A 91 -6.12 25.97 -18.74
CA LEU A 91 -7.41 25.79 -18.07
C LEU A 91 -7.31 26.11 -16.57
N SER A 92 -8.41 26.62 -15.97
CA SER A 92 -8.52 26.70 -14.51
C SER A 92 -8.65 25.31 -13.88
N VAL A 93 -8.55 25.23 -12.55
CA VAL A 93 -8.80 23.98 -11.80
C VAL A 93 -10.18 23.43 -12.12
N ALA A 94 -11.24 24.27 -12.04
CA ALA A 94 -12.60 23.86 -12.38
C ALA A 94 -12.70 23.30 -13.82
N ALA A 95 -12.04 23.95 -14.78
CA ALA A 95 -12.04 23.50 -16.17
C ALA A 95 -11.23 22.20 -16.40
N ASN A 96 -10.11 22.03 -15.68
CA ASN A 96 -9.35 20.78 -15.66
C ASN A 96 -10.20 19.62 -15.13
N LEU A 97 -10.90 19.82 -14.01
CA LEU A 97 -11.79 18.83 -13.41
C LEU A 97 -12.92 18.45 -14.37
N ARG A 98 -13.63 19.44 -14.93
CA ARG A 98 -14.74 19.22 -15.87
C ARG A 98 -14.31 18.66 -17.23
N TYR A 99 -13.01 18.70 -17.54
CA TYR A 99 -12.51 18.05 -18.75
C TYR A 99 -12.72 16.53 -18.72
N GLY A 100 -12.49 15.89 -17.58
CA GLY A 100 -12.82 14.47 -17.38
C GLY A 100 -14.32 14.20 -17.52
N GLU A 101 -15.13 15.04 -16.90
CA GLU A 101 -16.59 14.92 -16.94
C GLU A 101 -17.17 15.02 -18.37
N ARG A 102 -16.69 15.97 -19.18
CA ARG A 102 -17.12 16.17 -20.57
C ARG A 102 -16.81 15.00 -21.50
N ARG A 103 -15.84 14.17 -21.15
CA ARG A 103 -15.45 12.97 -21.93
C ARG A 103 -16.28 11.74 -21.58
N ARG A 104 -17.15 11.85 -20.60
CA ARG A 104 -18.09 10.80 -20.20
C ARG A 104 -19.11 10.58 -21.34
N ARG A 105 -19.23 9.35 -21.82
CA ARG A 105 -20.29 8.93 -22.73
C ARG A 105 -21.53 8.52 -21.93
N SER A 106 -22.63 9.27 -22.05
CA SER A 106 -24.05 8.95 -21.79
C SER A 106 -24.47 8.18 -20.52
N ALA A 107 -23.58 7.84 -19.57
CA ALA A 107 -23.95 7.20 -18.31
C ALA A 107 -24.25 8.26 -17.23
N PRO A 108 -25.19 8.02 -16.29
CA PRO A 108 -25.38 8.91 -15.16
C PRO A 108 -24.08 9.03 -14.35
N ALA A 109 -23.83 10.22 -13.76
CA ALA A 109 -22.68 10.42 -12.90
C ALA A 109 -22.89 9.62 -11.61
N VAL A 110 -22.00 8.67 -11.35
CA VAL A 110 -21.93 7.96 -10.06
C VAL A 110 -21.18 8.82 -9.04
N ILE A 111 -20.16 9.57 -9.51
CA ILE A 111 -19.34 10.46 -8.69
C ILE A 111 -19.66 11.90 -9.08
N ALA A 112 -20.21 12.67 -8.14
CA ALA A 112 -20.59 14.06 -8.37
C ALA A 112 -19.38 15.02 -8.32
N PHE A 113 -19.46 16.12 -9.07
CA PHE A 113 -18.41 17.15 -9.08
C PHE A 113 -18.17 17.74 -7.68
N GLU A 114 -19.24 18.09 -7.00
CA GLU A 114 -19.21 18.70 -5.67
C GLU A 114 -18.62 17.75 -4.62
N GLU A 115 -18.90 16.45 -4.75
CA GLU A 115 -18.33 15.41 -3.90
C GLU A 115 -16.82 15.33 -4.06
N VAL A 116 -16.31 15.28 -5.30
CA VAL A 116 -14.87 15.23 -5.59
C VAL A 116 -14.16 16.51 -5.12
N VAL A 117 -14.76 17.67 -5.38
CA VAL A 117 -14.20 18.98 -4.98
C VAL A 117 -14.09 19.08 -3.46
N THR A 118 -15.12 18.63 -2.73
CA THR A 118 -15.14 18.61 -1.27
C THR A 118 -14.15 17.58 -0.72
N LEU A 119 -14.20 16.36 -1.23
CA LEU A 119 -13.35 15.25 -0.80
C LEU A 119 -11.86 15.57 -0.95
N LEU A 120 -11.47 16.24 -2.05
CA LEU A 120 -10.08 16.59 -2.34
C LEU A 120 -9.67 17.98 -1.84
N GLY A 121 -10.57 18.70 -1.13
CA GLY A 121 -10.30 20.03 -0.58
C GLY A 121 -9.97 21.08 -1.65
N LEU A 122 -10.67 21.04 -2.79
CA LEU A 122 -10.37 21.90 -3.96
C LEU A 122 -11.25 23.17 -4.06
N VAL A 123 -12.22 23.36 -3.15
CA VAL A 123 -13.22 24.43 -3.22
C VAL A 123 -12.57 25.80 -3.47
N ARG A 124 -11.52 26.14 -2.70
CA ARG A 124 -10.83 27.44 -2.77
C ARG A 124 -9.90 27.60 -3.98
N LEU A 125 -9.66 26.51 -4.71
CA LEU A 125 -8.70 26.46 -5.82
C LEU A 125 -9.36 26.51 -7.20
N LEU A 126 -10.68 26.42 -7.28
CA LEU A 126 -11.43 26.21 -8.54
C LEU A 126 -11.11 27.22 -9.64
N GLU A 127 -10.92 28.49 -9.27
CA GLU A 127 -10.63 29.58 -10.23
C GLU A 127 -9.12 29.73 -10.52
N GLN A 128 -8.26 29.05 -9.77
CA GLN A 128 -6.81 29.15 -9.95
C GLN A 128 -6.34 28.40 -11.20
N LYS A 129 -5.15 28.75 -11.66
CA LYS A 129 -4.45 28.10 -12.76
C LYS A 129 -3.37 27.15 -12.21
N PRO A 130 -2.97 26.10 -12.98
CA PRO A 130 -1.99 25.12 -12.51
C PRO A 130 -0.67 25.67 -12.00
N TRP A 131 -0.19 26.79 -12.54
CA TRP A 131 1.07 27.40 -12.09
C TRP A 131 0.97 28.14 -10.75
N GLN A 132 -0.24 28.39 -10.26
CA GLN A 132 -0.50 29.01 -8.96
C GLN A 132 -0.56 27.97 -7.83
N LEU A 133 -0.62 26.69 -8.18
CA LEU A 133 -0.81 25.58 -7.26
C LEU A 133 0.52 25.03 -6.75
N SER A 134 0.54 24.58 -5.49
CA SER A 134 1.59 23.74 -4.96
C SER A 134 1.62 22.35 -5.65
N GLY A 135 2.69 21.60 -5.46
CA GLY A 135 2.79 20.24 -6.01
C GLY A 135 1.64 19.32 -5.56
N GLY A 136 1.31 19.35 -4.26
CA GLY A 136 0.22 18.55 -3.71
C GLY A 136 -1.16 18.97 -4.22
N GLU A 137 -1.39 20.28 -4.39
CA GLU A 137 -2.63 20.79 -4.98
C GLU A 137 -2.78 20.34 -6.44
N ARG A 138 -1.70 20.44 -7.25
CA ARG A 138 -1.71 19.91 -8.63
C ARG A 138 -2.05 18.44 -8.68
N GLN A 139 -1.50 17.66 -7.75
CA GLN A 139 -1.75 16.22 -7.69
C GLN A 139 -3.21 15.92 -7.32
N ARG A 140 -3.79 16.65 -6.35
CA ARG A 140 -5.22 16.52 -6.00
C ARG A 140 -6.14 16.89 -7.16
N VAL A 141 -5.80 17.92 -7.94
CA VAL A 141 -6.55 18.30 -9.16
C VAL A 141 -6.46 17.21 -10.23
N SER A 142 -5.28 16.62 -10.44
CA SER A 142 -5.09 15.51 -11.38
C SER A 142 -5.94 14.29 -10.99
N LEU A 143 -5.95 13.96 -9.69
CA LEU A 143 -6.76 12.91 -9.13
C LEU A 143 -8.27 13.19 -9.33
N GLY A 144 -8.72 14.41 -9.03
CA GLY A 144 -10.11 14.83 -9.24
C GLY A 144 -10.54 14.73 -10.71
N ARG A 145 -9.66 15.14 -11.63
CA ARG A 145 -9.91 15.02 -13.08
C ARG A 145 -10.07 13.55 -13.51
N ALA A 146 -9.24 12.65 -12.96
CA ALA A 146 -9.33 11.23 -13.23
C ALA A 146 -10.63 10.63 -12.68
N LEU A 147 -11.04 10.98 -11.46
CA LEU A 147 -12.29 10.50 -10.84
C LEU A 147 -13.53 10.98 -11.58
N LEU A 148 -13.56 12.24 -12.02
CA LEU A 148 -14.70 12.81 -12.73
C LEU A 148 -14.88 12.25 -14.16
N SER A 149 -13.90 11.51 -14.68
CA SER A 149 -14.09 10.71 -15.89
C SER A 149 -14.93 9.44 -15.64
N GLN A 150 -15.37 9.19 -14.40
CA GLN A 150 -16.16 8.01 -13.99
C GLN A 150 -15.43 6.70 -14.33
N PRO A 151 -14.20 6.50 -13.82
CA PRO A 151 -13.43 5.32 -14.15
C PRO A 151 -13.96 4.07 -13.44
N ARG A 152 -13.76 2.91 -14.03
CA ARG A 152 -13.97 1.62 -13.38
C ARG A 152 -12.70 1.04 -12.75
N LEU A 153 -11.55 1.61 -13.06
CA LEU A 153 -10.25 1.35 -12.46
C LEU A 153 -9.45 2.64 -12.41
N LEU A 154 -8.80 2.92 -11.31
CA LEU A 154 -7.90 4.05 -11.16
C LEU A 154 -6.45 3.56 -11.12
N LEU A 155 -5.61 4.04 -12.01
CA LEU A 155 -4.16 3.78 -12.03
C LEU A 155 -3.45 5.02 -11.49
N LEU A 156 -2.64 4.84 -10.46
CA LEU A 156 -1.90 5.88 -9.75
C LEU A 156 -0.41 5.53 -9.84
N ASP A 157 0.30 6.15 -10.79
CA ASP A 157 1.72 5.84 -11.04
C ASP A 157 2.61 6.83 -10.27
N GLU A 158 3.12 6.39 -9.12
CA GLU A 158 3.95 7.17 -8.18
C GLU A 158 3.37 8.57 -7.87
N PRO A 159 2.10 8.68 -7.48
CA PRO A 159 1.39 9.96 -7.44
C PRO A 159 1.94 10.94 -6.39
N LEU A 160 2.76 10.48 -5.45
CA LEU A 160 3.32 11.29 -4.38
C LEU A 160 4.85 11.44 -4.46
N ALA A 161 5.51 10.86 -5.48
CA ALA A 161 6.97 10.81 -5.55
C ALA A 161 7.63 12.20 -5.68
N SER A 162 6.96 13.15 -6.33
CA SER A 162 7.47 14.53 -6.52
C SER A 162 7.23 15.45 -5.31
N LEU A 163 6.62 14.94 -4.23
CA LEU A 163 6.26 15.72 -3.05
C LEU A 163 7.27 15.49 -1.91
N ASP A 164 7.57 16.56 -1.19
CA ASP A 164 8.26 16.46 0.10
C ASP A 164 7.38 15.75 1.14
N VAL A 165 7.99 15.37 2.27
CA VAL A 165 7.30 14.59 3.33
C VAL A 165 6.05 15.31 3.85
N ALA A 166 6.12 16.63 4.08
CA ALA A 166 5.00 17.39 4.62
C ALA A 166 3.81 17.39 3.65
N ARG A 167 4.07 17.67 2.37
CA ARG A 167 3.02 17.66 1.33
C ARG A 167 2.46 16.27 1.05
N ARG A 168 3.28 15.24 1.19
CA ARG A 168 2.83 13.85 1.08
C ARG A 168 1.82 13.53 2.19
N GLU A 169 2.13 13.92 3.44
CA GLU A 169 1.21 13.75 4.58
C GLU A 169 -0.10 14.56 4.42
N GLU A 170 -0.10 15.65 3.66
CA GLU A 170 -1.32 16.37 3.31
C GLU A 170 -2.19 15.63 2.29
N VAL A 171 -1.59 14.94 1.31
CA VAL A 171 -2.33 14.29 0.20
C VAL A 171 -2.79 12.88 0.56
N LEU A 172 -2.01 12.15 1.32
CA LEU A 172 -2.28 10.74 1.64
C LEU A 172 -3.64 10.49 2.31
N PRO A 173 -4.14 11.35 3.23
CA PRO A 173 -5.48 11.20 3.80
C PRO A 173 -6.61 11.27 2.76
N TYR A 174 -6.42 12.02 1.67
CA TYR A 174 -7.41 12.06 0.59
C TYR A 174 -7.46 10.73 -0.19
N LEU A 175 -6.31 10.08 -0.40
CA LEU A 175 -6.25 8.76 -1.02
C LEU A 175 -6.89 7.68 -0.13
N VAL A 176 -6.65 7.75 1.18
CA VAL A 176 -7.32 6.89 2.17
C VAL A 176 -8.83 7.11 2.13
N ALA A 177 -9.28 8.36 2.14
CA ALA A 177 -10.70 8.69 2.07
C ALA A 177 -11.35 8.22 0.76
N LEU A 178 -10.61 8.27 -0.36
CA LEU A 178 -11.06 7.71 -1.65
C LEU A 178 -11.27 6.19 -1.57
N ARG A 179 -10.28 5.46 -1.04
CA ARG A 179 -10.39 4.02 -0.83
C ARG A 179 -11.62 3.67 -0.01
N ASP A 180 -11.84 4.40 1.09
CA ASP A 180 -12.88 4.07 2.07
C ASP A 180 -14.28 4.47 1.62
N ARG A 181 -14.41 5.50 0.76
CA ARG A 181 -15.72 6.04 0.32
C ARG A 181 -16.15 5.56 -1.05
N LEU A 182 -15.19 5.36 -1.95
CA LEU A 182 -15.47 4.98 -3.32
C LEU A 182 -15.04 3.54 -3.55
N SER A 183 -15.95 2.67 -3.92
CA SER A 183 -15.67 1.27 -4.26
C SER A 183 -15.02 1.12 -5.64
N ILE A 184 -14.11 2.05 -6.01
CA ILE A 184 -13.37 1.98 -7.27
C ILE A 184 -12.07 1.22 -7.02
N PRO A 185 -11.80 0.12 -7.75
CA PRO A 185 -10.52 -0.55 -7.66
C PRO A 185 -9.39 0.40 -8.08
N MET A 186 -8.27 0.33 -7.36
CA MET A 186 -7.09 1.16 -7.61
C MET A 186 -5.87 0.29 -7.78
N VAL A 187 -5.04 0.60 -8.79
CA VAL A 187 -3.65 0.12 -8.86
C VAL A 187 -2.75 1.29 -8.45
N TYR A 188 -2.01 1.10 -7.39
CA TYR A 188 -1.16 2.12 -6.78
C TYR A 188 0.31 1.73 -6.89
N VAL A 189 1.07 2.47 -7.68
CA VAL A 189 2.51 2.27 -7.80
C VAL A 189 3.22 3.13 -6.79
N SER A 190 4.06 2.53 -5.97
CA SER A 190 4.94 3.26 -5.06
C SER A 190 6.23 2.47 -4.82
N HIS A 191 7.29 3.18 -4.42
CA HIS A 191 8.51 2.63 -3.84
C HIS A 191 8.63 2.99 -2.35
N GLN A 192 7.60 3.62 -1.75
CA GLN A 192 7.52 3.99 -0.35
C GLN A 192 6.63 2.99 0.39
N PHE A 193 7.22 2.22 1.29
CA PHE A 193 6.47 1.18 2.00
C PHE A 193 5.42 1.76 2.97
N ASP A 194 5.66 2.94 3.54
CA ASP A 194 4.68 3.65 4.38
C ASP A 194 3.37 3.96 3.63
N GLU A 195 3.44 4.29 2.33
CA GLU A 195 2.25 4.51 1.50
C GLU A 195 1.48 3.21 1.29
N VAL A 196 2.21 2.11 1.02
CA VAL A 196 1.64 0.76 0.87
C VAL A 196 0.92 0.34 2.15
N LEU A 197 1.55 0.54 3.32
CA LEU A 197 0.95 0.22 4.62
C LEU A 197 -0.39 0.92 4.86
N ARG A 198 -0.52 2.18 4.41
CA ARG A 198 -1.73 2.98 4.61
C ARG A 198 -2.84 2.70 3.61
N LEU A 199 -2.48 2.33 2.37
CA LEU A 199 -3.43 2.26 1.26
C LEU A 199 -3.75 0.84 0.82
N ALA A 200 -2.76 -0.05 0.74
CA ALA A 200 -2.90 -1.30 0.03
C ALA A 200 -3.80 -2.30 0.77
N THR A 201 -4.69 -2.93 0.03
CA THR A 201 -5.43 -4.13 0.44
C THR A 201 -4.75 -5.39 -0.10
N HIS A 202 -4.05 -5.26 -1.23
CA HIS A 202 -3.30 -6.31 -1.88
C HIS A 202 -1.96 -5.77 -2.36
N LEU A 203 -0.90 -6.52 -2.17
CA LEU A 203 0.46 -6.14 -2.52
C LEU A 203 0.98 -7.10 -3.60
N VAL A 204 1.58 -6.54 -4.63
CA VAL A 204 2.29 -7.26 -5.69
C VAL A 204 3.74 -6.78 -5.70
N LEU A 205 4.67 -7.68 -5.40
CA LEU A 205 6.09 -7.40 -5.40
C LEU A 205 6.68 -7.70 -6.78
N LEU A 206 7.27 -6.66 -7.41
CA LEU A 206 7.92 -6.77 -8.71
C LEU A 206 9.44 -6.60 -8.60
N GLU A 207 10.18 -7.46 -9.29
CA GLU A 207 11.61 -7.33 -9.49
C GLU A 207 12.02 -7.83 -10.87
N GLY A 208 12.90 -7.08 -11.56
CA GLY A 208 13.45 -7.46 -12.86
C GLY A 208 12.40 -7.81 -13.93
N GLY A 209 11.22 -7.18 -13.88
CA GLY A 209 10.11 -7.43 -14.81
C GLY A 209 9.22 -8.63 -14.48
N ARG A 210 9.40 -9.23 -13.30
CA ARG A 210 8.61 -10.39 -12.85
C ARG A 210 7.90 -10.12 -11.56
N VAL A 211 6.76 -10.76 -11.35
CA VAL A 211 6.10 -10.83 -10.05
C VAL A 211 6.80 -11.88 -9.22
N LEU A 212 7.37 -11.45 -8.09
CA LEU A 212 8.01 -12.35 -7.13
C LEU A 212 7.02 -12.96 -6.15
N ALA A 213 6.09 -12.13 -5.68
CA ALA A 213 5.07 -12.56 -4.73
C ALA A 213 3.85 -11.63 -4.83
N GLU A 214 2.68 -12.14 -4.50
CA GLU A 214 1.43 -11.39 -4.34
C GLU A 214 0.62 -11.93 -3.18
N GLY A 215 -0.12 -11.06 -2.49
CA GLY A 215 -0.91 -11.41 -1.31
C GLY A 215 -1.30 -10.18 -0.50
N THR A 216 -1.72 -10.38 0.74
CA THR A 216 -1.96 -9.27 1.67
C THR A 216 -0.64 -8.63 2.11
N VAL A 217 -0.69 -7.39 2.59
CA VAL A 217 0.51 -6.70 3.10
C VAL A 217 1.07 -7.44 4.32
N GLU A 218 0.20 -7.99 5.15
CA GLU A 218 0.53 -8.76 6.35
C GLU A 218 1.32 -10.03 5.99
N GLU A 219 0.82 -10.80 5.04
CA GLU A 219 1.47 -12.02 4.56
C GLU A 219 2.84 -11.71 3.96
N LEU A 220 2.87 -10.77 3.00
CA LEU A 220 4.12 -10.44 2.29
C LEU A 220 5.14 -9.74 3.18
N SER A 221 4.73 -9.06 4.26
CA SER A 221 5.65 -8.47 5.21
C SER A 221 6.61 -9.49 5.85
N LEU A 222 6.24 -10.75 5.82
CA LEU A 222 7.07 -11.86 6.35
C LEU A 222 7.98 -12.50 5.29
N TYR A 223 7.85 -12.10 4.02
CA TYR A 223 8.65 -12.68 2.93
C TYR A 223 10.05 -12.07 2.88
N PRO A 224 11.11 -12.90 2.77
CA PRO A 224 12.48 -12.42 2.68
C PRO A 224 12.70 -11.45 1.51
N GLU A 225 12.05 -11.71 0.38
CA GLU A 225 12.15 -10.89 -0.82
C GLU A 225 11.67 -9.45 -0.55
N LEU A 226 10.55 -9.28 0.16
CA LEU A 226 10.09 -7.94 0.54
C LEU A 226 11.05 -7.30 1.53
N GLN A 227 11.54 -8.05 2.53
CA GLN A 227 12.49 -7.56 3.53
C GLN A 227 13.77 -7.03 2.84
N SER A 228 14.27 -7.76 1.83
CA SER A 228 15.43 -7.35 1.01
C SER A 228 15.17 -6.05 0.24
N VAL A 229 13.97 -5.87 -0.31
CA VAL A 229 13.60 -4.67 -1.07
C VAL A 229 13.43 -3.44 -0.18
N ILE A 230 12.77 -3.55 0.98
CA ILE A 230 12.54 -2.42 1.90
C ILE A 230 13.76 -2.09 2.76
N GLY A 231 14.71 -3.02 2.87
CA GLY A 231 15.95 -2.86 3.63
C GLY A 231 15.80 -3.04 5.14
N PRO A 232 16.94 -3.13 5.86
CA PRO A 232 16.97 -3.53 7.27
C PRO A 232 16.31 -2.53 8.22
N ASP A 233 16.22 -1.26 7.82
CA ASP A 233 15.65 -0.21 8.64
C ASP A 233 14.13 -0.20 8.67
N LEU A 234 13.50 -0.72 7.62
CA LEU A 234 12.05 -0.82 7.48
C LEU A 234 11.55 -2.26 7.56
N ALA A 235 12.48 -3.23 7.58
CA ALA A 235 12.17 -4.65 7.72
C ALA A 235 11.40 -4.91 9.02
N GLY A 236 10.30 -5.65 8.92
CA GLY A 236 9.46 -5.93 10.07
C GLY A 236 8.17 -6.62 9.68
N ALA A 237 7.44 -7.08 10.66
CA ALA A 237 6.14 -7.69 10.47
C ALA A 237 5.03 -6.64 10.47
N VAL A 238 4.04 -6.85 9.61
CA VAL A 238 2.80 -6.09 9.61
C VAL A 238 1.70 -6.96 10.22
N ILE A 239 1.02 -6.43 11.22
CA ILE A 239 -0.06 -7.12 11.92
C ILE A 239 -1.32 -6.25 11.97
N GLU A 240 -2.48 -6.88 11.98
CA GLU A 240 -3.75 -6.20 12.22
C GLU A 240 -4.20 -6.40 13.66
N GLY A 241 -4.74 -5.34 14.26
CA GLY A 241 -5.32 -5.38 15.59
C GLY A 241 -6.66 -4.63 15.65
N LEU A 242 -7.52 -5.06 16.55
CA LEU A 242 -8.78 -4.38 16.87
C LEU A 242 -8.58 -3.53 18.12
N VAL A 243 -8.90 -2.23 18.06
CA VAL A 243 -8.85 -1.33 19.21
C VAL A 243 -9.92 -1.75 20.23
N THR A 244 -9.49 -2.22 21.38
CA THR A 244 -10.38 -2.63 22.49
C THR A 244 -10.52 -1.56 23.55
N ARG A 245 -9.50 -0.72 23.73
CA ARG A 245 -9.50 0.35 24.72
C ARG A 245 -8.66 1.54 24.24
N VAL A 246 -9.09 2.74 24.58
CA VAL A 246 -8.32 3.99 24.33
C VAL A 246 -8.18 4.71 25.66
N ASN A 247 -6.96 5.19 25.94
CA ASN A 247 -6.68 6.08 27.06
C ASN A 247 -6.36 7.48 26.52
N PRO A 248 -7.27 8.44 26.61
CA PRO A 248 -7.08 9.79 26.09
C PRO A 248 -5.95 10.55 26.81
N ASP A 249 -5.77 10.30 28.11
CA ASP A 249 -4.81 11.02 28.94
C ASP A 249 -3.35 10.73 28.55
N THR A 250 -3.10 9.48 28.14
CA THR A 250 -1.75 9.03 27.76
C THR A 250 -1.56 8.95 26.24
N GLY A 251 -2.63 9.09 25.44
CA GLY A 251 -2.58 8.88 24.00
C GLY A 251 -2.22 7.43 23.64
N SER A 252 -2.59 6.46 24.49
CA SER A 252 -2.34 5.04 24.25
C SER A 252 -3.62 4.28 23.93
N ALA A 253 -3.50 3.21 23.17
CA ALA A 253 -4.59 2.29 22.86
C ALA A 253 -4.16 0.84 23.14
N GLU A 254 -5.13 0.01 23.51
CA GLU A 254 -4.98 -1.43 23.59
C GLU A 254 -5.59 -2.06 22.32
N LEU A 255 -4.81 -2.93 21.67
CA LEU A 255 -5.21 -3.65 20.49
C LEU A 255 -5.27 -5.15 20.78
N ALA A 256 -6.39 -5.77 20.48
CA ALA A 256 -6.47 -7.22 20.41
C ALA A 256 -5.76 -7.69 19.13
N VAL A 257 -4.77 -8.56 19.28
CA VAL A 257 -4.02 -9.21 18.19
C VAL A 257 -4.03 -10.71 18.47
N GLY A 258 -4.79 -11.45 17.70
CA GLY A 258 -5.01 -12.88 17.95
C GLY A 258 -5.53 -13.14 19.36
N THR A 259 -4.82 -13.92 20.15
CA THR A 259 -5.14 -14.23 21.55
C THR A 259 -4.50 -13.27 22.56
N GLY A 260 -3.65 -12.35 22.07
CA GLY A 260 -2.90 -11.38 22.89
C GLY A 260 -3.42 -9.95 22.80
N THR A 261 -2.82 -9.09 23.61
CA THR A 261 -3.10 -7.65 23.62
C THR A 261 -1.79 -6.87 23.47
N LEU A 262 -1.80 -5.87 22.59
CA LEU A 262 -0.69 -4.94 22.42
C LEU A 262 -1.10 -3.55 22.90
N GLN A 263 -0.28 -2.92 23.74
CA GLN A 263 -0.39 -1.53 24.08
C GLN A 263 0.46 -0.69 23.12
N VAL A 264 -0.18 0.26 22.45
CA VAL A 264 0.46 1.10 21.42
C VAL A 264 0.21 2.58 21.68
N SER A 265 1.09 3.43 21.18
CA SER A 265 0.91 4.88 21.21
C SER A 265 0.23 5.30 19.89
N LEU A 266 -1.07 5.51 19.92
CA LEU A 266 -1.88 5.93 18.78
C LEU A 266 -2.79 7.09 19.19
N ARG A 267 -2.79 8.14 18.35
CA ARG A 267 -3.70 9.27 18.50
C ARG A 267 -4.89 9.09 17.54
N ASP A 268 -6.02 9.68 17.90
CA ASP A 268 -7.22 9.78 17.05
C ASP A 268 -7.82 8.43 16.59
N VAL A 269 -7.69 7.40 17.44
CA VAL A 269 -8.34 6.10 17.22
C VAL A 269 -9.58 5.93 18.09
N ARG A 270 -10.51 5.10 17.63
CA ARG A 270 -11.75 4.76 18.34
C ARG A 270 -11.80 3.28 18.67
N VAL A 271 -12.46 2.95 19.77
CA VAL A 271 -12.75 1.54 20.11
C VAL A 271 -13.54 0.92 18.97
N GLY A 272 -13.19 -0.31 18.59
CA GLY A 272 -13.76 -1.01 17.44
C GLY A 272 -13.09 -0.71 16.10
N ALA A 273 -12.14 0.24 16.03
CA ALA A 273 -11.38 0.48 14.81
C ALA A 273 -10.36 -0.66 14.58
N ARG A 274 -10.19 -1.06 13.33
CA ARG A 274 -9.08 -1.92 12.92
C ARG A 274 -7.86 -1.06 12.63
N VAL A 275 -6.72 -1.49 13.13
CA VAL A 275 -5.45 -0.79 12.99
C VAL A 275 -4.42 -1.75 12.42
N ARG A 276 -3.72 -1.33 11.39
CA ARG A 276 -2.55 -2.02 10.86
C ARG A 276 -1.30 -1.45 11.52
N LEU A 277 -0.49 -2.33 12.10
CA LEU A 277 0.75 -1.99 12.80
C LEU A 277 1.94 -2.59 12.06
N GLN A 278 2.96 -1.79 11.85
CA GLN A 278 4.29 -2.29 11.51
C GLN A 278 5.12 -2.39 12.79
N LEU A 279 5.62 -3.58 13.07
CA LEU A 279 6.60 -3.85 14.12
C LEU A 279 7.96 -4.03 13.44
N LEU A 280 8.83 -3.02 13.58
CA LEU A 280 10.17 -3.07 12.97
C LEU A 280 10.99 -4.18 13.65
N ALA A 281 11.56 -5.07 12.87
CA ALA A 281 12.30 -6.22 13.38
C ALA A 281 13.49 -5.82 14.27
N ARG A 282 14.11 -4.67 14.02
CA ARG A 282 15.19 -4.09 14.83
C ARG A 282 14.76 -3.62 16.20
N ASP A 283 13.47 -3.31 16.40
CA ASP A 283 12.92 -2.81 17.66
C ASP A 283 12.31 -3.92 18.53
N VAL A 284 12.28 -5.15 18.01
CA VAL A 284 11.81 -6.33 18.73
C VAL A 284 12.96 -6.95 19.49
N ILE A 285 12.77 -7.13 20.80
CA ILE A 285 13.74 -7.75 21.69
C ILE A 285 13.25 -9.14 22.05
N LEU A 286 14.16 -10.13 22.07
CA LEU A 286 13.88 -11.48 22.52
C LEU A 286 14.54 -11.75 23.87
N ALA A 287 13.80 -12.40 24.78
CA ALA A 287 14.33 -12.85 26.07
C ALA A 287 13.90 -14.30 26.29
N THR A 288 14.78 -15.11 26.92
CA THR A 288 14.49 -16.51 27.23
C THR A 288 13.78 -16.68 28.58
N GLN A 289 13.64 -15.59 29.33
CA GLN A 289 12.97 -15.54 30.64
C GLN A 289 12.09 -14.29 30.75
N PRO A 290 11.05 -14.30 31.61
CA PRO A 290 10.26 -13.10 31.88
C PRO A 290 11.16 -11.98 32.44
N VAL A 291 11.06 -10.78 31.87
CA VAL A 291 11.86 -9.62 32.28
C VAL A 291 11.00 -8.63 33.02
N GLN A 292 11.48 -8.09 34.13
CA GLN A 292 10.80 -7.07 34.94
C GLN A 292 11.63 -5.79 35.02
N GLY A 293 10.97 -4.67 35.39
CA GLY A 293 11.65 -3.39 35.61
C GLY A 293 12.03 -2.66 34.31
N LEU A 294 11.40 -2.98 33.18
CA LEU A 294 11.65 -2.35 31.89
C LEU A 294 10.58 -1.30 31.55
N SER A 295 10.97 -0.31 30.71
CA SER A 295 10.03 0.64 30.10
C SER A 295 9.21 0.02 28.94
N VAL A 296 9.46 -1.23 28.61
CA VAL A 296 8.70 -1.99 27.61
C VAL A 296 7.33 -2.35 28.18
N ARG A 297 6.27 -2.05 27.44
CA ARG A 297 4.88 -2.31 27.85
C ARG A 297 4.30 -3.60 27.31
N ASN A 298 4.86 -4.09 26.20
CA ASN A 298 4.42 -5.33 25.58
C ASN A 298 5.48 -6.40 25.82
N ALA A 299 5.12 -7.43 26.59
CA ALA A 299 5.90 -8.63 26.81
C ALA A 299 5.00 -9.83 26.48
N LEU A 300 5.20 -10.43 25.32
CA LEU A 300 4.37 -11.48 24.79
C LEU A 300 5.07 -12.82 24.93
N ALA A 301 4.40 -13.80 25.53
CA ALA A 301 4.85 -15.19 25.50
C ALA A 301 4.77 -15.67 24.05
N SER A 302 5.85 -16.19 23.51
CA SER A 302 6.01 -16.46 22.09
C SER A 302 6.79 -17.74 21.86
N THR A 303 6.67 -18.28 20.65
CA THR A 303 7.43 -19.47 20.22
C THR A 303 8.24 -19.12 18.98
N VAL A 304 9.51 -19.50 18.96
CA VAL A 304 10.38 -19.36 17.79
C VAL A 304 9.92 -20.33 16.70
N ILE A 305 9.54 -19.79 15.53
CA ILE A 305 9.09 -20.60 14.38
C ILE A 305 10.26 -20.94 13.47
N ALA A 306 11.05 -19.93 13.11
CA ALA A 306 12.16 -20.08 12.17
C ALA A 306 13.27 -19.08 12.48
N ILE A 307 14.47 -19.42 12.06
CA ILE A 307 15.66 -18.58 12.18
C ILE A 307 16.39 -18.63 10.84
N SER A 308 16.65 -17.47 10.25
CA SER A 308 17.40 -17.32 9.00
C SER A 308 18.38 -16.18 9.10
N ASP A 309 19.41 -16.20 8.28
CA ASP A 309 20.28 -15.02 8.10
C ASP A 309 19.60 -14.04 7.17
N ASP A 310 19.81 -12.74 7.39
CA ASP A 310 19.38 -11.68 6.48
C ASP A 310 20.51 -11.28 5.50
N ASP A 311 20.15 -10.59 4.42
CA ASP A 311 21.08 -10.13 3.40
C ASP A 311 22.06 -9.04 3.92
N PHE A 312 21.88 -8.58 5.17
CA PHE A 312 22.59 -7.46 5.77
C PHE A 312 23.47 -7.88 6.96
N GLY A 313 23.74 -9.19 7.10
CA GLY A 313 24.68 -9.74 8.08
C GLY A 313 24.12 -9.86 9.49
N ALA A 314 22.82 -9.95 9.67
CA ALA A 314 22.16 -10.23 10.93
C ALA A 314 21.28 -11.48 10.83
N VAL A 315 20.65 -11.86 11.96
CA VAL A 315 19.75 -13.01 12.05
C VAL A 315 18.33 -12.51 12.20
N LEU A 316 17.44 -12.99 11.34
CA LEU A 316 16.00 -12.81 11.43
C LEU A 316 15.40 -14.02 12.17
N VAL A 317 14.70 -13.74 13.26
CA VAL A 317 13.96 -14.72 14.03
C VAL A 317 12.47 -14.48 13.86
N ARG A 318 11.75 -15.47 13.34
CA ARG A 318 10.30 -15.48 13.26
C ARG A 318 9.73 -16.04 14.54
N VAL A 319 8.85 -15.29 15.19
CA VAL A 319 8.19 -15.73 16.43
C VAL A 319 6.67 -15.65 16.28
N ASP A 320 5.97 -16.67 16.76
CA ASP A 320 4.52 -16.67 16.92
C ASP A 320 4.18 -16.06 18.28
N VAL A 321 3.38 -15.02 18.27
CA VAL A 321 2.93 -14.30 19.47
C VAL A 321 1.49 -14.67 19.88
N GLY A 322 0.98 -15.81 19.40
CA GLY A 322 -0.35 -16.30 19.75
C GLY A 322 -1.49 -15.68 18.93
N GLY A 323 -1.23 -15.31 17.69
CA GLY A 323 -2.24 -14.75 16.77
C GLY A 323 -1.65 -13.86 15.70
N GLY A 324 -0.36 -13.90 15.55
CA GLY A 324 0.39 -13.23 14.50
C GLY A 324 1.85 -13.59 14.57
N ILE A 325 2.54 -13.42 13.46
CA ILE A 325 3.98 -13.64 13.38
C ILE A 325 4.68 -12.29 13.50
N VAL A 326 5.68 -12.21 14.36
CA VAL A 326 6.55 -11.06 14.52
C VAL A 326 7.97 -11.42 14.08
N LEU A 327 8.69 -10.47 13.54
CA LEU A 327 10.10 -10.60 13.17
C LEU A 327 10.97 -9.90 14.21
N ALA A 328 12.01 -10.56 14.68
CA ALA A 328 13.07 -9.96 15.49
C ALA A 328 14.39 -10.03 14.74
N ARG A 329 15.10 -8.91 14.61
CA ARG A 329 16.41 -8.82 13.99
C ARG A 329 17.48 -8.73 15.09
N ILE A 330 18.31 -9.77 15.19
CA ILE A 330 19.33 -9.91 16.24
C ILE A 330 20.70 -10.16 15.64
N SER A 331 21.77 -9.95 16.44
CA SER A 331 23.11 -10.33 16.01
C SER A 331 23.35 -11.83 16.08
N HIS A 332 24.32 -12.34 15.32
CA HIS A 332 24.75 -13.72 15.44
C HIS A 332 25.25 -14.08 16.85
N ASP A 333 25.85 -13.12 17.56
CA ASP A 333 26.31 -13.30 18.95
C ASP A 333 25.14 -13.44 19.90
N ALA A 334 24.09 -12.62 19.74
CA ALA A 334 22.86 -12.74 20.53
C ALA A 334 22.18 -14.10 20.31
N ARG A 335 22.08 -14.57 19.05
CA ARG A 335 21.56 -15.91 18.74
C ARG A 335 22.34 -17.00 19.49
N ARG A 336 23.67 -16.92 19.46
CA ARG A 336 24.55 -17.90 20.15
C ARG A 336 24.40 -17.84 21.66
N ALA A 337 24.41 -16.63 22.23
CA ALA A 337 24.27 -16.43 23.68
C ALA A 337 22.93 -16.94 24.20
N LEU A 338 21.84 -16.67 23.49
CA LEU A 338 20.50 -17.13 23.84
C LEU A 338 20.23 -18.59 23.43
N LYS A 339 21.13 -19.20 22.65
CA LYS A 339 21.03 -20.60 22.14
C LYS A 339 19.70 -20.89 21.40
N LEU A 340 19.16 -19.90 20.71
CA LEU A 340 17.84 -19.97 20.09
C LEU A 340 17.75 -21.07 19.01
N ARG A 341 16.66 -21.81 19.07
CA ARG A 341 16.28 -22.85 18.12
C ARG A 341 14.79 -22.75 17.77
N PRO A 342 14.38 -23.17 16.59
CA PRO A 342 12.94 -23.35 16.31
C PRO A 342 12.29 -24.26 17.35
N GLY A 343 11.12 -23.85 17.85
CA GLY A 343 10.36 -24.52 18.91
C GLY A 343 10.61 -23.94 20.32
N ASP A 344 11.63 -23.12 20.51
CA ASP A 344 11.91 -22.53 21.82
C ASP A 344 10.83 -21.52 22.25
N ALA A 345 10.43 -21.61 23.52
CA ALA A 345 9.59 -20.58 24.16
C ALA A 345 10.45 -19.36 24.52
N VAL A 346 9.99 -18.18 24.12
CA VAL A 346 10.67 -16.91 24.35
C VAL A 346 9.67 -15.83 24.74
N TRP A 347 10.18 -14.73 25.25
CA TRP A 347 9.42 -13.50 25.46
C TRP A 347 9.77 -12.50 24.36
N THR A 348 8.76 -12.06 23.63
CA THR A 348 8.88 -11.00 22.60
C THR A 348 8.52 -9.67 23.25
N LEU A 349 9.50 -8.76 23.30
CA LEU A 349 9.34 -7.46 23.94
C LEU A 349 9.26 -6.36 22.87
N VAL A 350 8.20 -5.54 22.92
CA VAL A 350 7.98 -4.43 22.00
C VAL A 350 7.62 -3.16 22.76
N LYS A 351 8.31 -2.06 22.48
CA LYS A 351 7.97 -0.76 23.06
C LYS A 351 6.67 -0.22 22.44
N ALA A 352 5.77 0.29 23.25
CA ALA A 352 4.51 0.89 22.79
C ALA A 352 4.71 2.05 21.79
N VAL A 353 5.81 2.78 21.91
CA VAL A 353 6.17 3.93 21.05
C VAL A 353 6.91 3.55 19.77
N SER A 354 7.42 2.31 19.67
CA SER A 354 8.12 1.82 18.46
C SER A 354 7.17 1.29 17.40
N THR A 355 5.87 1.26 17.69
CA THR A 355 4.87 0.79 16.74
C THR A 355 4.50 1.93 15.78
N ARG A 356 4.67 1.72 14.49
CA ARG A 356 4.11 2.59 13.46
C ARG A 356 2.71 2.07 13.13
N GLY A 357 1.69 2.74 13.66
CA GLY A 357 0.30 2.35 13.47
C GLY A 357 -0.43 3.30 12.53
N HIS A 358 -1.18 2.73 11.62
CA HIS A 358 -2.09 3.46 10.75
C HIS A 358 -3.49 2.89 10.90
N THR A 359 -4.48 3.77 11.11
CA THR A 359 -5.88 3.37 11.11
C THR A 359 -6.23 2.89 9.70
N PHE A 360 -6.59 1.63 9.59
CA PHE A 360 -6.97 0.99 8.35
C PHE A 360 -8.42 0.55 8.50
N THR A 361 -9.33 1.26 7.85
CA THR A 361 -10.72 0.83 7.79
C THR A 361 -10.84 -0.19 6.68
N LEU A 362 -10.83 -1.47 7.02
CA LEU A 362 -11.32 -2.48 6.10
C LEU A 362 -12.82 -2.23 5.97
N THR A 363 -13.27 -1.73 4.86
CA THR A 363 -14.69 -1.80 4.52
C THR A 363 -15.01 -3.30 4.45
N ALA A 364 -15.69 -3.80 5.49
CA ALA A 364 -16.22 -5.15 5.46
C ALA A 364 -17.05 -5.24 4.18
N GLY A 365 -16.62 -6.11 3.25
CA GLY A 365 -17.42 -6.41 2.08
C GLY A 365 -18.81 -6.82 2.54
N ARG A 366 -19.82 -6.10 2.06
CA ARG A 366 -21.23 -6.51 2.13
C ARG A 366 -21.46 -7.65 1.17
#